data_4bac56d522f8effaf77c19f677af8140
#
_entry.id   4bac56d522f8effaf77c19f677af8140
#
_cell.length_a   1.000
_cell.length_b   1.000
_cell.length_c   1.000
_cell.angle_alpha   90.00
_cell.angle_beta   90.00
_cell.angle_gamma   90.00
#
_symmetry.space_group_name_H-M   'P 1'
#
loop_
_entity.id
_entity.type
_entity.pdbx_description
1 polymer ?
#
loop_
_entity_poly.entity_id
_entity_poly.type
_entity_poly.pdbx_seq_one_letter_code
_entity_poly.pdbx_strand_id
1 'polypeptide(L)'
;AQAAPEKTACFSFDTHMMSCFETMVKIGGYIMLFSILALYLTVFPFQMPPLLRPALLGSVEITTGIQMIASSVPGSMGALLIIGSAAFGGFSGIFQTKSVLKNAGLSIRHYMLWKMLHSALSCLIFYVSLC
;
A
#
# COMPACT_ATOMS: atom_id res chain seq x y z
N ALA A 1 -55.22 5.32 7.70
CA ALA A 1 -53.77 5.48 7.96
C ALA A 1 -53.14 4.10 7.92
N GLN A 2 -52.61 3.68 6.75
CA GLN A 2 -51.85 2.46 6.60
C GLN A 2 -50.42 2.79 6.97
N ALA A 3 -49.94 2.19 8.07
CA ALA A 3 -48.53 2.21 8.47
C ALA A 3 -47.73 1.44 7.40
N ALA A 4 -46.78 2.11 6.78
CA ALA A 4 -45.82 1.49 5.88
C ALA A 4 -45.04 0.40 6.66
N PRO A 5 -44.80 -0.80 6.08
CA PRO A 5 -44.03 -1.81 6.75
C PRO A 5 -42.58 -1.32 6.90
N GLU A 6 -42.18 -1.15 8.14
CA GLU A 6 -40.80 -0.95 8.56
C GLU A 6 -39.98 -2.12 8.00
N LYS A 7 -39.18 -1.86 6.98
CA LYS A 7 -38.20 -2.82 6.48
C LYS A 7 -37.19 -3.05 7.59
N THR A 8 -37.48 -4.01 8.45
CA THR A 8 -36.47 -4.63 9.31
C THR A 8 -35.37 -5.12 8.39
N ALA A 9 -34.25 -4.42 8.41
CA ALA A 9 -33.04 -4.84 7.71
C ALA A 9 -32.66 -6.19 8.31
N CYS A 10 -33.13 -7.27 7.67
CA CYS A 10 -32.71 -8.62 8.00
C CYS A 10 -31.19 -8.64 7.79
N PHE A 11 -30.46 -8.69 8.89
CA PHE A 11 -29.01 -8.78 8.91
C PHE A 11 -28.64 -10.11 8.28
N SER A 12 -28.54 -10.13 6.96
CA SER A 12 -28.21 -11.34 6.21
C SER A 12 -26.72 -11.58 6.33
N PHE A 13 -26.33 -12.58 7.09
CA PHE A 13 -24.95 -13.06 7.21
C PHE A 13 -24.32 -13.28 5.82
N ASP A 14 -25.08 -13.84 4.89
CA ASP A 14 -24.65 -14.05 3.50
C ASP A 14 -24.23 -12.74 2.80
N THR A 15 -25.00 -11.68 2.95
CA THR A 15 -24.70 -10.38 2.33
C THR A 15 -23.40 -9.81 2.86
N HIS A 16 -23.17 -9.91 4.17
CA HIS A 16 -21.92 -9.43 4.78
C HIS A 16 -20.73 -10.29 4.37
N MET A 17 -20.92 -11.62 4.34
CA MET A 17 -19.90 -12.55 3.89
C MET A 17 -19.49 -12.29 2.44
N MET A 18 -20.45 -12.10 1.53
CA MET A 18 -20.18 -11.76 0.13
C MET A 18 -19.45 -10.43 -0.01
N SER A 19 -19.81 -9.42 0.78
CA SER A 19 -19.10 -8.13 0.81
C SER A 19 -17.64 -8.27 1.28
N CYS A 20 -17.40 -9.13 2.27
CA CYS A 20 -16.03 -9.43 2.71
C CYS A 20 -15.22 -10.14 1.61
N PHE A 21 -15.79 -11.14 0.94
CA PHE A 21 -15.13 -11.81 -0.19
C PHE A 21 -14.83 -10.85 -1.33
N GLU A 22 -15.76 -9.98 -1.71
CA GLU A 22 -15.54 -8.97 -2.73
C GLU A 22 -14.36 -8.05 -2.37
N THR A 23 -14.29 -7.64 -1.11
CA THR A 23 -13.18 -6.80 -0.60
C THR A 23 -11.85 -7.55 -0.67
N MET A 24 -11.81 -8.81 -0.24
CA MET A 24 -10.59 -9.65 -0.30
C MET A 24 -10.11 -9.86 -1.74
N VAL A 25 -11.02 -10.14 -2.67
CA VAL A 25 -10.68 -10.30 -4.10
C VAL A 25 -10.13 -9.01 -4.69
N LYS A 26 -10.72 -7.86 -4.36
CA LYS A 26 -10.21 -6.56 -4.81
C LYS A 26 -8.80 -6.30 -4.29
N ILE A 27 -8.57 -6.46 -2.99
CA ILE A 27 -7.26 -6.27 -2.37
C ILE A 27 -6.23 -7.21 -2.98
N GLY A 28 -6.53 -8.52 -3.05
CA GLY A 28 -5.66 -9.53 -3.66
C GLY A 28 -5.34 -9.23 -5.13
N GLY A 29 -6.34 -8.79 -5.91
CA GLY A 29 -6.16 -8.39 -7.29
C GLY A 29 -5.19 -7.21 -7.45
N TYR A 30 -5.27 -6.20 -6.59
CA TYR A 30 -4.30 -5.09 -6.60
C TYR A 30 -2.90 -5.55 -6.21
N ILE A 31 -2.75 -6.40 -5.20
CA ILE A 31 -1.44 -6.96 -4.83
C ILE A 31 -0.83 -7.68 -6.02
N MET A 32 -1.57 -8.59 -6.66
CA MET A 32 -1.10 -9.33 -7.84
C MET A 32 -0.71 -8.40 -8.99
N LEU A 33 -1.54 -7.41 -9.31
CA LEU A 33 -1.27 -6.45 -10.38
C LEU A 33 0.04 -5.68 -10.14
N PHE A 34 0.21 -5.14 -8.93
CA PHE A 34 1.41 -4.37 -8.59
C PHE A 34 2.65 -5.25 -8.43
N SER A 35 2.51 -6.51 -8.00
CA SER A 35 3.61 -7.48 -7.98
C SER A 35 4.09 -7.82 -9.39
N ILE A 36 3.17 -8.01 -10.35
CA ILE A 36 3.51 -8.21 -11.75
C ILE A 36 4.20 -6.96 -12.31
N LEU A 37 3.69 -5.76 -12.02
CA LEU A 37 4.31 -4.50 -12.44
C LEU A 37 5.72 -4.36 -11.86
N ALA A 38 5.91 -4.67 -10.58
CA ALA A 38 7.21 -4.66 -9.93
C ALA A 38 8.17 -5.65 -10.60
N LEU A 39 7.70 -6.86 -10.94
CA LEU A 39 8.50 -7.85 -11.66
C LEU A 39 8.95 -7.31 -13.04
N TYR A 40 8.07 -6.68 -13.80
CA TYR A 40 8.45 -6.05 -15.06
C TYR A 40 9.53 -4.99 -14.88
N LEU A 41 9.44 -4.16 -13.83
CA LEU A 41 10.46 -3.16 -13.50
C LEU A 41 11.81 -3.80 -13.12
N THR A 42 11.82 -5.04 -12.60
CA THR A 42 13.07 -5.76 -12.30
C THR A 42 13.73 -6.32 -13.55
N VAL A 43 12.94 -6.82 -14.51
CA VAL A 43 13.44 -7.47 -15.73
C VAL A 43 13.85 -6.45 -16.80
N PHE A 44 13.19 -5.29 -16.84
CA PHE A 44 13.45 -4.31 -17.88
C PHE A 44 14.82 -3.62 -17.67
N PRO A 45 15.67 -3.53 -18.72
CA PRO A 45 17.03 -3.01 -18.62
C PRO A 45 17.07 -1.48 -18.58
N PHE A 46 16.38 -0.86 -17.63
CA PHE A 46 16.55 0.57 -17.38
C PHE A 46 17.91 0.83 -16.76
N GLN A 47 18.70 1.69 -17.40
CA GLN A 47 19.93 2.23 -16.82
C GLN A 47 19.55 3.26 -15.75
N MET A 48 19.33 2.78 -14.53
CA MET A 48 19.03 3.64 -13.38
C MET A 48 20.17 3.62 -12.37
N PRO A 49 20.36 4.70 -11.61
CA PRO A 49 21.26 4.71 -10.46
C PRO A 49 20.95 3.53 -9.51
N PRO A 50 21.97 2.92 -8.89
CA PRO A 50 21.80 1.70 -8.09
C PRO A 50 20.82 1.84 -6.92
N LEU A 51 20.65 3.05 -6.37
CA LEU A 51 19.70 3.34 -5.28
C LEU A 51 18.28 3.63 -5.79
N LEU A 52 18.14 4.15 -7.01
CA LEU A 52 16.85 4.58 -7.53
C LEU A 52 15.93 3.38 -7.84
N ARG A 53 16.51 2.32 -8.38
CA ARG A 53 15.74 1.12 -8.75
C ARG A 53 15.08 0.43 -7.55
N PRO A 54 15.80 0.11 -6.44
CA PRO A 54 15.20 -0.44 -5.23
C PRO A 54 14.17 0.50 -4.60
N ALA A 55 14.44 1.82 -4.59
CA ALA A 55 13.53 2.81 -4.05
C ALA A 55 12.22 2.90 -4.86
N LEU A 56 12.30 2.85 -6.19
CA LEU A 56 11.11 2.80 -7.06
C LEU A 56 10.29 1.54 -6.81
N LEU A 57 10.94 0.37 -6.72
CA LEU A 57 10.26 -0.89 -6.45
C LEU A 57 9.56 -0.88 -5.09
N GLY A 58 10.23 -0.37 -4.04
CA GLY A 58 9.63 -0.18 -2.73
C GLY A 58 8.45 0.79 -2.73
N SER A 59 8.45 1.76 -3.64
CA SER A 59 7.33 2.68 -3.82
C SER A 59 6.16 2.06 -4.57
N VAL A 60 6.41 1.17 -5.53
CA VAL A 60 5.37 0.50 -6.33
C VAL A 60 4.71 -0.61 -5.52
N GLU A 61 5.51 -1.53 -4.99
CA GLU A 61 5.05 -2.68 -4.24
C GLU A 61 6.03 -2.97 -3.10
N ILE A 62 5.51 -2.96 -1.88
CA ILE A 62 6.30 -2.97 -0.66
C ILE A 62 7.09 -4.27 -0.47
N THR A 63 6.51 -5.44 -0.74
CA THR A 63 7.12 -6.74 -0.44
C THR A 63 8.32 -7.01 -1.33
N THR A 64 8.15 -6.87 -2.64
CA THR A 64 9.22 -7.02 -3.64
C THR A 64 10.29 -5.93 -3.48
N GLY A 65 9.85 -4.70 -3.17
CA GLY A 65 10.76 -3.57 -2.95
C GLY A 65 11.65 -3.76 -1.74
N ILE A 66 11.10 -4.15 -0.59
CA ILE A 66 11.88 -4.42 0.64
C ILE A 66 12.88 -5.55 0.40
N GLN A 67 12.46 -6.64 -0.25
CA GLN A 67 13.34 -7.75 -0.55
C GLN A 67 14.52 -7.32 -1.43
N MET A 68 14.27 -6.51 -2.45
CA MET A 68 15.32 -5.99 -3.31
C MET A 68 16.24 -5.00 -2.57
N ILE A 69 15.70 -4.10 -1.77
CA ILE A 69 16.51 -3.17 -0.96
C ILE A 69 17.42 -3.98 -0.02
N ALA A 70 16.86 -4.95 0.70
CA ALA A 70 17.61 -5.77 1.64
C ALA A 70 18.75 -6.56 0.99
N SER A 71 18.57 -7.00 -0.27
CA SER A 71 19.61 -7.75 -1.00
C SER A 71 20.64 -6.87 -1.71
N SER A 72 20.29 -5.62 -2.05
CA SER A 72 21.10 -4.76 -2.93
C SER A 72 21.75 -3.58 -2.22
N VAL A 73 21.19 -3.13 -1.10
CA VAL A 73 21.64 -1.92 -0.39
C VAL A 73 22.00 -2.27 1.07
N PRO A 74 23.28 -2.51 1.36
CA PRO A 74 23.70 -2.86 2.72
C PRO A 74 23.73 -1.64 3.65
N GLY A 75 23.69 -1.90 4.95
CA GLY A 75 23.93 -0.91 6.00
C GLY A 75 22.73 0.01 6.28
N SER A 76 23.03 1.14 6.91
CA SER A 76 22.03 2.10 7.38
C SER A 76 21.18 2.71 6.25
N MET A 77 21.74 2.86 5.06
CA MET A 77 21.01 3.36 3.88
C MET A 77 19.92 2.37 3.45
N GLY A 78 20.23 1.06 3.44
CA GLY A 78 19.24 0.02 3.16
C GLY A 78 18.12 0.01 4.21
N ALA A 79 18.47 0.10 5.48
CA ALA A 79 17.50 0.18 6.57
C ALA A 79 16.61 1.43 6.45
N LEU A 80 17.17 2.59 6.11
CA LEU A 80 16.41 3.82 5.89
C LEU A 80 15.40 3.68 4.75
N LEU A 81 15.81 3.10 3.62
CA LEU A 81 14.93 2.85 2.47
C LEU A 81 13.83 1.85 2.81
N ILE A 82 14.13 0.81 3.59
CA ILE A 82 13.12 -0.17 4.05
C ILE A 82 12.09 0.50 4.95
N ILE A 83 12.54 1.29 5.94
CA ILE A 83 11.65 2.02 6.85
C ILE A 83 10.75 2.99 6.08
N GLY A 84 11.33 3.77 5.17
CA GLY A 84 10.59 4.71 4.33
C GLY A 84 9.54 4.01 3.46
N SER A 85 9.92 2.92 2.79
CA SER A 85 9.02 2.12 1.96
C SER A 85 7.91 1.46 2.78
N ALA A 86 8.24 0.92 3.96
CA ALA A 86 7.29 0.28 4.86
C ALA A 86 6.27 1.30 5.41
N ALA A 87 6.74 2.47 5.85
CA ALA A 87 5.88 3.54 6.35
C ALA A 87 4.98 4.13 5.27
N PHE A 88 5.49 4.29 4.03
CA PHE A 88 4.70 4.73 2.87
C PHE A 88 3.66 3.66 2.46
N GLY A 89 4.03 2.39 2.48
CA GLY A 89 3.15 1.26 2.16
C GLY A 89 2.94 1.03 0.65
N GLY A 90 3.69 1.69 -0.20
CA GLY A 90 3.66 1.56 -1.65
C GLY A 90 2.38 2.08 -2.32
N PHE A 91 2.44 2.28 -3.63
CA PHE A 91 1.26 2.63 -4.44
C PHE A 91 0.21 1.53 -4.42
N SER A 92 0.62 0.26 -4.35
CA SER A 92 -0.28 -0.88 -4.19
C SER A 92 -1.21 -0.67 -3.00
N GLY A 93 -0.68 -0.30 -1.82
CA GLY A 93 -1.47 -0.03 -0.61
C GLY A 93 -2.45 1.15 -0.77
N ILE A 94 -2.06 2.20 -1.50
CA ILE A 94 -2.93 3.35 -1.78
C ILE A 94 -4.12 2.93 -2.64
N PHE A 95 -3.89 2.16 -3.70
CA PHE A 95 -4.96 1.68 -4.58
C PHE A 95 -5.89 0.69 -3.87
N GLN A 96 -5.35 -0.21 -3.04
CA GLN A 96 -6.13 -1.10 -2.19
C GLN A 96 -7.05 -0.29 -1.26
N THR A 97 -6.49 0.68 -0.54
CA THR A 97 -7.27 1.55 0.36
C THR A 97 -8.36 2.30 -0.40
N LYS A 98 -8.03 2.89 -1.56
CA LYS A 98 -9.00 3.59 -2.41
C LYS A 98 -10.15 2.68 -2.85
N SER A 99 -9.86 1.42 -3.17
CA SER A 99 -10.87 0.47 -3.65
C SER A 99 -11.91 0.12 -2.59
N VAL A 100 -11.50 0.11 -1.33
CA VAL A 100 -12.36 -0.21 -0.17
C VAL A 100 -13.11 1.01 0.34
N LEU A 101 -12.50 2.20 0.26
CA LEU A 101 -13.05 3.45 0.81
C LEU A 101 -14.06 4.17 -0.10
N LYS A 102 -14.49 3.57 -1.22
CA LYS A 102 -15.37 4.22 -2.21
C LYS A 102 -16.62 4.90 -1.62
N ASN A 103 -17.14 4.38 -0.51
CA ASN A 103 -18.40 4.85 0.10
C ASN A 103 -18.20 5.57 1.44
N ALA A 104 -16.95 5.75 1.91
CA ALA A 104 -16.68 6.29 3.24
C ALA A 104 -16.52 7.82 3.27
N GLY A 105 -16.64 8.52 2.12
CA GLY A 105 -16.47 9.98 2.04
C GLY A 105 -15.04 10.49 2.37
N LEU A 106 -14.07 9.59 2.55
CA LEU A 106 -12.70 9.92 2.91
C LEU A 106 -11.88 10.32 1.68
N SER A 107 -11.14 11.43 1.80
CA SER A 107 -10.30 11.95 0.72
C SER A 107 -8.99 11.15 0.64
N ILE A 108 -8.79 10.45 -0.48
CA ILE A 108 -7.55 9.73 -0.75
C ILE A 108 -6.32 10.65 -0.79
N ARG A 109 -6.51 11.93 -1.16
CA ARG A 109 -5.42 12.92 -1.17
C ARG A 109 -4.88 13.19 0.22
N HIS A 110 -5.75 13.35 1.21
CA HIS A 110 -5.34 13.51 2.61
C HIS A 110 -4.64 12.25 3.13
N TYR A 111 -5.15 11.07 2.79
CA TYR A 111 -4.51 9.81 3.14
C TYR A 111 -3.08 9.72 2.57
N MET A 112 -2.88 10.08 1.30
CA MET A 112 -1.54 10.09 0.68
C MET A 112 -0.60 11.09 1.38
N LEU A 113 -1.07 12.30 1.66
CA LEU A 113 -0.27 13.31 2.36
C LEU A 113 0.18 12.82 3.75
N TRP A 114 -0.74 12.24 4.52
CA TRP A 114 -0.41 11.66 5.83
C TRP A 114 0.57 10.50 5.73
N LYS A 115 0.45 9.66 4.72
CA LYS A 115 1.39 8.56 4.46
C LYS A 115 2.79 9.07 4.12
N MET A 116 2.89 10.10 3.28
CA MET A 116 4.17 10.73 2.97
C MET A 116 4.81 11.37 4.20
N LEU A 117 4.02 12.12 4.98
CA LEU A 117 4.48 12.73 6.21
C LEU A 117 4.96 11.68 7.22
N HIS A 118 4.20 10.60 7.38
CA HIS A 118 4.55 9.49 8.26
C HIS A 118 5.86 8.82 7.82
N SER A 119 6.03 8.57 6.52
CA SER A 119 7.27 8.01 5.97
C SER A 119 8.47 8.93 6.22
N ALA A 120 8.32 10.23 5.96
CA ALA A 120 9.38 11.21 6.21
C ALA A 120 9.76 11.27 7.69
N LEU A 121 8.77 11.29 8.59
CA LEU A 121 8.99 11.31 10.03
C LEU A 121 9.67 10.03 10.52
N SER A 122 9.27 8.87 10.03
CA SER A 122 9.89 7.58 10.37
C SER A 122 11.36 7.54 9.94
N CYS A 123 11.67 8.02 8.75
CA CYS A 123 13.04 8.14 8.25
C CYS A 123 13.87 9.11 9.11
N LEU A 124 13.29 10.25 9.50
CA LEU A 124 13.95 11.24 10.34
C LEU A 124 14.29 10.67 11.73
N ILE A 125 13.32 10.01 12.38
CA ILE A 125 13.52 9.37 13.69
C ILE A 125 14.63 8.32 13.60
N PHE A 126 14.60 7.48 12.58
CA PHE A 126 15.63 6.46 12.37
C PHE A 126 17.01 7.11 12.14
N TYR A 127 17.08 8.16 11.32
CA TYR A 127 18.34 8.87 11.06
C TYR A 127 18.91 9.47 12.34
N VAL A 128 18.08 10.13 13.16
CA VAL A 128 18.50 10.71 14.45
C VAL A 128 18.93 9.62 15.44
N SER A 129 18.33 8.43 15.40
CA SER A 129 18.71 7.32 16.29
C SER A 129 20.06 6.67 15.92
N LEU A 130 20.58 6.94 14.72
CA LEU A 130 21.91 6.46 14.28
C LEU A 130 23.05 7.44 14.63
N CYS A 131 22.72 8.69 14.95
CA CYS A 131 23.68 9.68 15.40
C CYS A 131 23.91 9.63 16.89
#